data_00f7cab5e2023ce30ad553b77628bf31
#
_entry.id   00f7cab5e2023ce30ad553b77628bf31
#
_cell.length_a   1.000
_cell.length_b   1.000
_cell.length_c   1.000
_cell.angle_alpha   90.00
_cell.angle_beta   90.00
_cell.angle_gamma   90.00
#
_symmetry.space_group_name_H-M   'P 1'
#
loop_
_entity.id
_entity.type
_entity.pdbx_description
1 polymer ?
#
loop_
_entity_poly.entity_id
_entity_poly.type
_entity_poly.pdbx_seq_one_letter_code
_entity_poly.pdbx_strand_id
1 'polypeptide(L)'
;MIVAAAEAGLDALWLIGGAQAIAALTFGAVLEDGEIEPVDKLFGPGNAWVAEAKKQAAALPGGPAVDMPAGPTELLIIAGRESGPGLVAAGLLRQAGHHAA
;
A
#
# COMPACT_ATOMS: atom_id res chain seq x y z
N MET A 1 0.85 -3.26 13.92
CA MET A 1 1.62 -2.49 12.91
C MET A 1 3.06 -2.24 13.37
N ILE A 2 3.32 -1.64 14.53
CA ILE A 2 4.69 -1.36 15.04
C ILE A 2 5.55 -2.63 15.14
N VAL A 3 5.03 -3.71 15.70
CA VAL A 3 5.74 -4.99 15.80
C VAL A 3 6.09 -5.54 14.40
N ALA A 4 5.16 -5.49 13.46
CA ALA A 4 5.41 -5.95 12.09
C ALA A 4 6.47 -5.09 11.38
N ALA A 5 6.49 -3.78 11.64
CA ALA A 5 7.49 -2.87 11.11
C ALA A 5 8.89 -3.21 11.66
N ALA A 6 8.99 -3.47 12.96
CA ALA A 6 10.24 -3.86 13.61
C ALA A 6 10.77 -5.21 13.09
N GLU A 7 9.88 -6.22 12.97
CA GLU A 7 10.22 -7.54 12.42
C GLU A 7 10.64 -7.46 10.93
N ALA A 8 10.05 -6.54 10.18
CA ALA A 8 10.41 -6.30 8.78
C ALA A 8 11.70 -5.46 8.60
N GLY A 9 12.29 -4.96 9.70
CA GLY A 9 13.52 -4.18 9.66
C GLY A 9 13.35 -2.83 8.97
N LEU A 10 12.20 -2.16 9.16
CA LEU A 10 11.97 -0.84 8.59
C LEU A 10 12.81 0.22 9.30
N ASP A 11 13.37 1.14 8.54
CA ASP A 11 14.19 2.24 9.05
C ASP A 11 13.36 3.30 9.79
N ALA A 12 12.12 3.53 9.33
CA ALA A 12 11.22 4.52 9.94
C ALA A 12 9.75 4.13 9.82
N LEU A 13 8.94 4.61 10.76
CA LEU A 13 7.49 4.48 10.76
C LEU A 13 6.86 5.83 11.12
N TRP A 14 6.15 6.41 10.18
CA TRP A 14 5.54 7.74 10.34
C TRP A 14 4.03 7.62 10.58
N LEU A 15 3.52 8.38 11.53
CA LEU A 15 2.08 8.47 11.84
C LEU A 15 1.36 9.44 10.89
N ILE A 16 1.41 9.13 9.60
CA ILE A 16 0.79 9.92 8.55
C ILE A 16 0.10 9.00 7.54
N GLY A 17 -1.01 9.42 6.95
CA GLY A 17 -1.76 8.62 5.99
C GLY A 17 -2.43 9.48 4.92
N GLY A 18 -3.15 8.82 4.00
CA GLY A 18 -3.88 9.51 2.94
C GLY A 18 -2.98 10.18 1.89
N ALA A 19 -3.53 11.14 1.16
CA ALA A 19 -2.80 11.88 0.13
C ALA A 19 -1.62 12.69 0.71
N GLN A 20 -1.71 13.11 1.97
CA GLN A 20 -0.65 13.83 2.67
C GLN A 20 0.62 12.97 2.81
N ALA A 21 0.47 11.67 3.09
CA ALA A 21 1.59 10.76 3.14
C ALA A 21 2.28 10.63 1.78
N ILE A 22 1.50 10.56 0.69
CA ILE A 22 2.04 10.52 -0.67
C ILE A 22 2.82 11.80 -0.98
N ALA A 23 2.29 12.97 -0.61
CA ALA A 23 2.97 14.24 -0.80
C ALA A 23 4.27 14.31 0.02
N ALA A 24 4.24 13.93 1.31
CA ALA A 24 5.42 13.94 2.17
C ALA A 24 6.52 13.01 1.65
N LEU A 25 6.19 11.82 1.20
CA LEU A 25 7.14 10.87 0.63
C LEU A 25 7.63 11.27 -0.78
N THR A 26 6.87 12.10 -1.50
CA THR A 26 7.26 12.59 -2.84
C THR A 26 8.22 13.77 -2.76
N PHE A 27 7.93 14.74 -1.88
CA PHE A 27 8.65 16.02 -1.80
C PHE A 27 9.60 16.11 -0.60
N GLY A 28 9.49 15.17 0.33
CA GLY A 28 10.07 15.31 1.66
C GLY A 28 9.20 16.15 2.58
N ALA A 29 9.44 16.05 3.86
CA ALA A 29 8.78 16.87 4.88
C ALA A 29 9.64 16.98 6.14
N VAL A 30 9.65 18.15 6.74
CA VAL A 30 10.26 18.37 8.07
C VAL A 30 9.13 18.29 9.10
N LEU A 31 9.28 17.39 10.05
CA LEU A 31 8.34 17.17 11.15
C LEU A 31 9.02 17.51 12.48
N GLU A 32 8.25 17.62 13.55
CA GLU A 32 8.81 17.90 14.89
C GLU A 32 9.78 16.78 15.35
N ASP A 33 9.48 15.53 15.00
CA ASP A 33 10.22 14.33 15.42
C ASP A 33 11.21 13.81 14.37
N GLY A 34 11.46 14.55 13.28
CA GLY A 34 12.40 14.14 12.25
C GLY A 34 12.09 14.65 10.87
N GLU A 35 12.79 14.12 9.89
CA GLU A 35 12.66 14.48 8.49
C GLU A 35 12.27 13.27 7.65
N ILE A 36 11.34 13.46 6.74
CA ILE A 36 10.99 12.49 5.70
C ILE A 36 11.74 12.89 4.44
N GLU A 37 12.68 12.07 4.00
CA GLU A 37 13.34 12.25 2.73
C GLU A 37 12.45 11.81 1.56
N PRO A 38 12.53 12.44 0.38
CA PRO A 38 11.86 11.97 -0.83
C PRO A 38 12.25 10.53 -1.16
N VAL A 39 11.29 9.71 -1.55
CA VAL A 39 11.53 8.30 -1.87
C VAL A 39 11.52 8.03 -3.37
N ASP A 40 12.25 7.00 -3.80
CA ASP A 40 12.31 6.59 -5.20
C ASP A 40 11.06 5.82 -5.66
N LYS A 41 10.36 5.17 -4.73
CA LYS A 41 9.19 4.36 -5.06
C LYS A 41 8.18 4.27 -3.92
N LEU A 42 6.89 4.34 -4.30
CA LEU A 42 5.74 4.26 -3.41
C LEU A 42 4.98 2.95 -3.62
N PHE A 43 4.72 2.25 -2.52
CA PHE A 43 3.90 1.04 -2.50
C PHE A 43 2.75 1.17 -1.50
N GLY A 44 1.68 0.50 -1.77
CA GLY A 44 0.59 0.31 -0.84
C GLY A 44 -0.77 0.65 -1.43
N PRO A 45 -1.83 -0.01 -0.98
CA PRO A 45 -3.19 0.28 -1.38
C PRO A 45 -3.68 1.58 -0.74
N GLY A 46 -4.71 2.16 -1.32
CA GLY A 46 -5.35 3.35 -0.79
C GLY A 46 -6.69 3.61 -1.44
N ASN A 47 -7.41 4.58 -0.90
CA ASN A 47 -8.65 5.06 -1.48
C ASN A 47 -8.40 5.88 -2.77
N ALA A 48 -9.48 6.38 -3.38
CA ALA A 48 -9.41 7.16 -4.61
C ALA A 48 -8.48 8.40 -4.50
N TRP A 49 -8.43 9.04 -3.33
CA TRP A 49 -7.55 10.19 -3.08
C TRP A 49 -6.07 9.80 -3.10
N VAL A 50 -5.74 8.66 -2.48
CA VAL A 50 -4.37 8.12 -2.50
C VAL A 50 -3.98 7.69 -3.91
N ALA A 51 -4.87 7.04 -4.64
CA ALA A 51 -4.64 6.62 -6.02
C ALA A 51 -4.38 7.82 -6.94
N GLU A 52 -5.19 8.87 -6.82
CA GLU A 52 -4.99 10.11 -7.58
C GLU A 52 -3.70 10.83 -7.18
N ALA A 53 -3.38 10.91 -5.88
CA ALA A 53 -2.12 11.50 -5.41
C ALA A 53 -0.89 10.75 -5.95
N LYS A 54 -0.91 9.41 -5.96
CA LYS A 54 0.14 8.59 -6.56
C LYS A 54 0.30 8.85 -8.05
N LYS A 55 -0.81 8.94 -8.78
CA LYS A 55 -0.81 9.24 -10.21
C LYS A 55 -0.16 10.60 -10.49
N GLN A 56 -0.52 11.63 -9.71
CA GLN A 56 0.07 12.96 -9.84
C GLN A 56 1.57 12.94 -9.49
N ALA A 57 1.95 12.27 -8.39
CA ALA A 57 3.35 12.15 -7.98
C ALA A 57 4.21 11.47 -9.06
N ALA A 58 3.72 10.39 -9.65
CA ALA A 58 4.44 9.67 -10.71
C ALA A 58 4.57 10.46 -12.02
N ALA A 59 3.67 11.42 -12.27
CA ALA A 59 3.71 12.28 -13.45
C ALA A 59 4.71 13.45 -13.33
N LEU A 60 5.25 13.70 -12.14
CA LEU A 60 6.23 14.76 -11.92
C LEU A 60 7.58 14.38 -12.53
N PRO A 61 8.30 15.33 -13.16
CA PRO A 61 9.68 15.12 -13.54
C PRO A 61 10.55 14.76 -12.32
N GLY A 62 11.14 13.57 -12.31
CA GLY A 62 11.90 13.07 -11.17
C GLY A 62 11.03 12.59 -9.98
N GLY A 63 9.74 12.47 -10.18
CA GLY A 63 8.83 11.91 -9.16
C GLY A 63 9.04 10.42 -8.91
N PRO A 64 8.51 9.89 -7.80
CA PRO A 64 8.70 8.51 -7.42
C PRO A 64 7.95 7.56 -8.38
N ALA A 65 8.49 6.37 -8.60
CA ALA A 65 7.74 5.29 -9.20
C ALA A 65 6.60 4.86 -8.27
N VAL A 66 5.50 4.37 -8.83
CA VAL A 66 4.36 3.87 -8.03
C VAL A 66 4.08 2.42 -8.38
N ASP A 67 3.46 1.70 -7.45
CA ASP A 67 2.89 0.40 -7.69
C ASP A 67 1.66 0.50 -8.61
N MET A 68 1.08 -0.64 -8.96
CA MET A 68 -0.13 -0.65 -9.77
C MET A 68 -1.28 0.07 -9.04
N PRO A 69 -2.08 0.89 -9.75
CA PRO A 69 -3.24 1.51 -9.14
C PRO A 69 -4.19 0.45 -8.59
N ALA A 70 -4.78 0.74 -7.42
CA ALA A 70 -5.81 -0.12 -6.86
C ALA A 70 -6.98 -0.20 -7.84
N GLY A 71 -7.27 -1.39 -8.31
CA GLY A 71 -8.35 -1.71 -9.23
C GLY A 71 -9.19 -2.85 -8.69
N PRO A 72 -10.17 -3.35 -9.45
CA PRO A 72 -10.87 -4.57 -9.09
C PRO A 72 -9.85 -5.68 -8.86
N THR A 73 -9.96 -6.32 -7.70
CA THR A 73 -9.04 -7.40 -7.33
C THR A 73 -9.58 -8.72 -7.82
N GLU A 74 -8.76 -9.47 -8.52
CA GLU A 74 -9.05 -10.84 -8.93
C GLU A 74 -8.23 -11.81 -8.08
N LEU A 75 -8.82 -12.91 -7.68
CA LEU A 75 -8.16 -13.94 -6.90
C LEU A 75 -8.24 -15.28 -7.61
N LEU A 76 -7.09 -15.81 -8.00
CA LEU A 76 -6.94 -17.19 -8.43
C LEU A 76 -6.27 -17.99 -7.31
N ILE A 77 -6.93 -19.05 -6.83
CA ILE A 77 -6.35 -19.97 -5.85
C ILE A 77 -6.01 -21.30 -6.53
N ILE A 78 -4.73 -21.64 -6.54
CA ILE A 78 -4.25 -22.95 -6.97
C ILE A 78 -4.05 -23.80 -5.72
N ALA A 79 -4.89 -24.82 -5.54
CA ALA A 79 -4.89 -25.69 -4.37
C ALA A 79 -4.57 -27.13 -4.76
N GLY A 80 -3.67 -27.77 -4.01
CA GLY A 80 -3.38 -29.19 -4.11
C GLY A 80 -4.25 -30.02 -3.16
N ARG A 81 -4.08 -31.35 -3.21
CA ARG A 81 -4.84 -32.28 -2.33
C ARG A 81 -4.60 -32.06 -0.84
N GLU A 82 -3.43 -31.54 -0.47
CA GLU A 82 -3.02 -31.24 0.90
C GLU A 82 -3.50 -29.86 1.39
N SER A 83 -4.09 -29.05 0.52
CA SER A 83 -4.59 -27.73 0.90
C SER A 83 -5.86 -27.87 1.74
N GLY A 84 -5.86 -27.23 2.90
CA GLY A 84 -7.03 -27.23 3.79
C GLY A 84 -8.23 -26.50 3.14
N PRO A 85 -9.35 -27.17 2.88
CA PRO A 85 -10.50 -26.57 2.19
C PRO A 85 -11.06 -25.35 2.91
N GLY A 86 -10.94 -25.28 4.24
CA GLY A 86 -11.34 -24.12 5.04
C GLY A 86 -10.53 -22.86 4.74
N LEU A 87 -9.23 -22.98 4.52
CA LEU A 87 -8.36 -21.83 4.16
C LEU A 87 -8.68 -21.32 2.75
N VAL A 88 -8.95 -22.23 1.81
CA VAL A 88 -9.33 -21.88 0.44
C VAL A 88 -10.68 -21.15 0.45
N ALA A 89 -11.67 -21.68 1.17
CA ALA A 89 -12.98 -21.07 1.30
C ALA A 89 -12.91 -19.68 1.96
N ALA A 90 -12.12 -19.53 3.03
CA ALA A 90 -11.92 -18.24 3.71
C ALA A 90 -11.28 -17.20 2.77
N GLY A 91 -10.31 -17.58 1.94
CA GLY A 91 -9.70 -16.71 0.94
C GLY A 91 -10.72 -16.22 -0.10
N LEU A 92 -11.54 -17.11 -0.63
CA LEU A 92 -12.60 -16.80 -1.59
C LEU A 92 -13.68 -15.89 -1.00
N LEU A 93 -14.13 -16.18 0.23
CA LEU A 93 -15.14 -15.36 0.92
C LEU A 93 -14.64 -13.95 1.21
N ARG A 94 -13.38 -13.80 1.60
CA ARG A 94 -12.77 -12.48 1.79
C ARG A 94 -12.77 -11.67 0.51
N GLN A 95 -12.44 -12.29 -0.62
CA GLN A 95 -12.45 -11.63 -1.92
C GLN A 95 -13.87 -11.25 -2.36
N ALA A 96 -14.86 -12.11 -2.15
CA ALA A 96 -16.25 -11.81 -2.44
C ALA A 96 -16.78 -10.59 -1.66
N GLY A 97 -16.32 -10.38 -0.41
CA GLY A 97 -16.66 -9.23 0.41
C GLY A 97 -16.13 -7.89 -0.11
N HIS A 98 -15.07 -7.89 -0.93
CA HIS A 98 -14.53 -6.67 -1.54
C HIS A 98 -15.37 -6.13 -2.70
N HIS A 99 -16.23 -6.95 -3.30
CA HIS A 99 -17.10 -6.54 -4.41
C HIS A 99 -18.49 -6.03 -3.96
N ALA A 100 -18.79 -6.12 -2.66
CA ALA A 100 -20.10 -5.73 -2.11
C ALA A 100 -20.11 -4.34 -1.45
N ALA A 101 -19.03 -3.58 -1.59
CA ALA A 101 -18.91 -2.23 -1.01
C ALA A 101 -18.88 -1.16 -2.10
#